data_95b3a01f54a9243607a951dc4e5cc0d2
#
_entry.id   95b3a01f54a9243607a951dc4e5cc0d2
#
_cell.length_a   1.000
_cell.length_b   1.000
_cell.length_c   1.000
_cell.angle_alpha   90.00
_cell.angle_beta   90.00
_cell.angle_gamma   90.00
#
_symmetry.space_group_name_H-M   'P 1'
#
loop_
_entity.id
_entity.type
_entity.pdbx_description
1 polymer ?
#
loop_
_entity_poly.entity_id
_entity_poly.type
_entity_poly.pdbx_seq_one_letter_code
_entity_poly.pdbx_strand_id
1 'polypeptide(L)'
;PCIVFIDEIDAVGRQRGAGLGGGHDEREQTLNQLLTEMDGFEANEGVIIIAATNRPDVLDPALLRPGRFDRQVVVPLPDIKGREQILKVHIKKVPVDKDVEVSFIARGTPGFSGADLANLINEAALFAARSGKKKVSMIELELAKDKVMMGAERKSMVMSEDEKTQTAYHEAGHTIVGKCLKEHDPVYKVSIIPRGRALGVTVFLPEEDKYSLSKQAILDRICGLFGGRIAEELIYGADGVTTGASNDIERASELARNMITKWGYSSKLGPMKYSEESGDEPFLGRSAASSSTAYSDQTSELIDSEARKIIDDCYSAATKILKDNIDKLHSMAKALVEFETLDSDQIEDIMAGASPRSNDD
;
A
#
# COMPACT_ATOMS: atom_id res chain seq x y z
N PRO A 1 -15.89 31.78 26.64
CA PRO A 1 -15.86 30.61 25.74
C PRO A 1 -14.46 30.32 25.24
N CYS A 2 -14.05 29.06 25.30
CA CYS A 2 -12.75 28.61 24.77
C CYS A 2 -12.87 27.23 24.18
N ILE A 3 -11.90 26.86 23.33
CA ILE A 3 -11.70 25.50 22.82
C ILE A 3 -10.45 24.93 23.48
N VAL A 4 -10.59 23.79 24.13
CA VAL A 4 -9.49 23.02 24.69
C VAL A 4 -9.21 21.86 23.77
N PHE A 5 -7.98 21.75 23.27
CA PHE A 5 -7.54 20.65 22.42
C PHE A 5 -6.57 19.73 23.18
N ILE A 6 -6.89 18.44 23.19
CA ILE A 6 -6.07 17.39 23.83
C ILE A 6 -5.61 16.44 22.73
N ASP A 7 -4.32 16.46 22.43
CA ASP A 7 -3.72 15.51 21.48
C ASP A 7 -3.31 14.22 22.17
N GLU A 8 -3.29 13.12 21.42
CA GLU A 8 -2.88 11.78 21.90
C GLU A 8 -3.59 11.37 23.21
N ILE A 9 -4.93 11.56 23.27
CA ILE A 9 -5.69 11.28 24.49
C ILE A 9 -5.57 9.84 24.98
N ASP A 10 -5.20 8.90 24.12
CA ASP A 10 -4.91 7.50 24.47
C ASP A 10 -3.70 7.35 25.44
N ALA A 11 -2.86 8.37 25.58
CA ALA A 11 -1.78 8.38 26.57
C ALA A 11 -2.33 8.31 28.01
N VAL A 12 -3.46 8.96 28.27
CA VAL A 12 -4.12 8.99 29.60
C VAL A 12 -5.46 8.26 29.60
N GLY A 13 -6.16 8.19 28.48
CA GLY A 13 -7.52 7.65 28.33
C GLY A 13 -7.61 6.15 28.06
N ARG A 14 -6.60 5.37 28.37
CA ARG A 14 -6.55 3.93 28.08
C ARG A 14 -7.43 3.10 29.02
N GLN A 15 -8.02 2.00 28.50
CA GLN A 15 -8.79 1.04 29.28
C GLN A 15 -8.02 0.48 30.50
N ARG A 16 -8.74 0.26 31.58
CA ARG A 16 -8.24 -0.29 32.86
C ARG A 16 -7.85 -1.76 32.70
N GLY A 17 -6.71 -2.18 33.25
CA GLY A 17 -6.38 -3.59 33.40
C GLY A 17 -5.46 -4.22 32.36
N ALA A 18 -4.86 -3.47 31.43
CA ALA A 18 -4.00 -4.03 30.38
C ALA A 18 -2.50 -4.11 30.73
N GLY A 19 -2.10 -4.19 31.99
CA GLY A 19 -0.67 -4.32 32.33
C GLY A 19 -0.35 -4.58 33.79
N LEU A 20 0.55 -5.53 34.03
CA LEU A 20 1.17 -5.82 35.31
C LEU A 20 2.35 -4.88 35.56
N GLY A 21 2.15 -3.74 36.24
CA GLY A 21 3.27 -2.87 36.63
C GLY A 21 2.85 -1.53 37.24
N GLY A 22 3.56 -1.09 38.25
CA GLY A 22 3.25 0.03 39.17
C GLY A 22 3.25 1.45 38.63
N GLY A 23 3.04 1.66 37.33
CA GLY A 23 2.87 2.99 36.72
C GLY A 23 1.43 3.29 36.29
N HIS A 24 0.47 2.45 36.67
CA HIS A 24 -0.93 2.58 36.26
C HIS A 24 -1.75 3.53 37.13
N ASP A 25 -1.42 3.64 38.42
CA ASP A 25 -2.19 4.43 39.37
C ASP A 25 -2.25 5.93 39.01
N GLU A 26 -1.14 6.50 38.57
CA GLU A 26 -1.10 7.93 38.17
C GLU A 26 -1.93 8.22 36.92
N ARG A 27 -1.91 7.31 35.95
CA ARG A 27 -2.70 7.46 34.70
C ARG A 27 -4.20 7.30 34.96
N GLU A 28 -4.56 6.30 35.78
CA GLU A 28 -5.96 6.11 36.19
C GLU A 28 -6.47 7.29 37.02
N GLN A 29 -5.63 7.87 37.89
CA GLN A 29 -5.96 9.05 38.62
C GLN A 29 -6.17 10.25 37.70
N THR A 30 -5.30 10.44 36.71
CA THR A 30 -5.42 11.51 35.72
C THR A 30 -6.70 11.34 34.86
N LEU A 31 -6.99 10.11 34.41
CA LEU A 31 -8.22 9.81 33.69
C LEU A 31 -9.47 10.13 34.53
N ASN A 32 -9.50 9.65 35.78
CA ASN A 32 -10.62 9.89 36.66
C ASN A 32 -10.82 11.39 36.95
N GLN A 33 -9.71 12.15 37.11
CA GLN A 33 -9.77 13.60 37.26
C GLN A 33 -10.35 14.26 36.01
N LEU A 34 -9.85 13.86 34.80
CA LEU A 34 -10.37 14.36 33.53
C LEU A 34 -11.88 14.11 33.40
N LEU A 35 -12.33 12.88 33.71
CA LEU A 35 -13.75 12.53 33.65
C LEU A 35 -14.57 13.37 34.64
N THR A 36 -14.05 13.61 35.85
CA THR A 36 -14.72 14.44 36.86
C THR A 36 -14.85 15.90 36.43
N GLU A 37 -13.77 16.44 35.87
CA GLU A 37 -13.80 17.81 35.33
C GLU A 37 -14.79 17.95 34.17
N MET A 38 -14.82 16.96 33.26
CA MET A 38 -15.78 16.95 32.13
C MET A 38 -17.24 16.88 32.63
N ASP A 39 -17.51 16.07 33.64
CA ASP A 39 -18.87 15.96 34.23
C ASP A 39 -19.23 17.18 35.06
N GLY A 40 -18.26 17.94 35.53
CA GLY A 40 -18.45 19.19 36.31
C GLY A 40 -18.72 20.44 35.48
N PHE A 41 -18.57 20.40 34.15
CA PHE A 41 -18.88 21.52 33.29
C PHE A 41 -20.40 21.75 33.23
N GLU A 42 -20.86 22.87 33.77
CA GLU A 42 -22.25 23.29 33.59
C GLU A 42 -22.50 23.63 32.09
N ALA A 43 -23.70 23.31 31.60
CA ALA A 43 -24.09 23.39 30.19
C ALA A 43 -23.93 24.76 29.52
N ASN A 44 -23.57 25.81 30.26
CA ASN A 44 -23.50 27.20 29.80
C ASN A 44 -22.13 27.89 29.87
N GLU A 45 -21.06 27.19 30.24
CA GLU A 45 -19.74 27.83 30.37
C GLU A 45 -19.03 28.09 29.03
N GLY A 46 -19.52 27.58 27.90
CA GLY A 46 -19.00 27.83 26.56
C GLY A 46 -17.60 27.26 26.35
N VAL A 47 -17.23 26.22 27.09
CA VAL A 47 -15.98 25.44 26.89
C VAL A 47 -16.27 24.26 25.99
N ILE A 48 -15.51 24.14 24.89
CA ILE A 48 -15.59 23.01 23.96
C ILE A 48 -14.29 22.20 24.10
N ILE A 49 -14.42 20.92 24.38
CA ILE A 49 -13.28 20.01 24.46
C ILE A 49 -13.20 19.20 23.17
N ILE A 50 -12.02 19.18 22.55
CA ILE A 50 -11.69 18.38 21.37
C ILE A 50 -10.51 17.51 21.74
N ALA A 51 -10.60 16.21 21.48
CA ALA A 51 -9.49 15.29 21.66
C ALA A 51 -9.18 14.57 20.34
N ALA A 52 -7.90 14.21 20.14
CA ALA A 52 -7.46 13.43 19.00
C ALA A 52 -6.72 12.17 19.46
N THR A 53 -6.87 11.09 18.69
CA THR A 53 -6.14 9.84 18.89
C THR A 53 -6.00 9.08 17.57
N ASN A 54 -4.88 8.37 17.40
CA ASN A 54 -4.67 7.39 16.34
C ASN A 54 -5.08 5.96 16.78
N ARG A 55 -5.51 5.81 18.04
CA ARG A 55 -5.84 4.51 18.65
C ARG A 55 -7.18 4.54 19.38
N PRO A 56 -8.30 4.68 18.65
CA PRO A 56 -9.62 4.71 19.28
C PRO A 56 -9.97 3.39 19.99
N ASP A 57 -9.37 2.27 19.57
CA ASP A 57 -9.53 0.91 20.08
C ASP A 57 -9.10 0.75 21.56
N VAL A 58 -8.16 1.58 22.02
CA VAL A 58 -7.63 1.48 23.38
C VAL A 58 -8.29 2.44 24.38
N LEU A 59 -9.18 3.33 23.92
CA LEU A 59 -9.82 4.31 24.78
C LEU A 59 -10.78 3.67 25.77
N ASP A 60 -10.83 4.22 27.00
CA ASP A 60 -11.81 3.84 27.98
C ASP A 60 -13.23 4.23 27.50
N PRO A 61 -14.19 3.28 27.45
CA PRO A 61 -15.56 3.56 27.04
C PRO A 61 -16.24 4.67 27.85
N ALA A 62 -15.76 4.94 29.06
CA ALA A 62 -16.27 6.04 29.89
C ALA A 62 -16.05 7.41 29.26
N LEU A 63 -15.00 7.61 28.46
CA LEU A 63 -14.73 8.84 27.72
C LEU A 63 -15.78 9.10 26.62
N LEU A 64 -16.35 8.04 26.05
CA LEU A 64 -17.24 8.09 24.89
C LEU A 64 -18.73 8.17 25.27
N ARG A 65 -19.03 8.30 26.59
CA ARG A 65 -20.41 8.43 27.06
C ARG A 65 -21.01 9.81 26.71
N PRO A 66 -22.34 9.89 26.53
CA PRO A 66 -23.03 11.16 26.37
C PRO A 66 -22.70 12.16 27.48
N GLY A 67 -22.48 13.42 27.12
CA GLY A 67 -22.06 14.47 28.06
C GLY A 67 -20.54 14.65 28.15
N ARG A 68 -19.75 13.76 27.50
CA ARG A 68 -18.28 13.81 27.40
C ARG A 68 -17.90 13.95 25.93
N PHE A 69 -17.13 12.98 25.36
CA PHE A 69 -16.87 12.94 23.91
C PHE A 69 -18.03 12.24 23.19
N ASP A 70 -19.14 12.91 23.05
CA ASP A 70 -20.38 12.40 22.44
C ASP A 70 -20.35 12.44 20.90
N ARG A 71 -19.41 13.18 20.31
CA ARG A 71 -19.22 13.27 18.86
C ARG A 71 -17.87 12.70 18.44
N GLN A 72 -17.93 11.72 17.59
CA GLN A 72 -16.76 11.09 17.02
C GLN A 72 -16.66 11.42 15.53
N VAL A 73 -15.49 11.92 15.11
CA VAL A 73 -15.20 12.25 13.71
C VAL A 73 -13.99 11.45 13.29
N VAL A 74 -14.16 10.57 12.31
CA VAL A 74 -13.05 9.84 11.70
C VAL A 74 -12.48 10.68 10.58
N VAL A 75 -11.16 10.95 10.62
CA VAL A 75 -10.44 11.63 9.56
C VAL A 75 -9.76 10.55 8.70
N PRO A 76 -10.30 10.21 7.52
CA PRO A 76 -9.70 9.22 6.64
C PRO A 76 -8.45 9.75 5.96
N LEU A 77 -7.69 8.86 5.31
CA LEU A 77 -6.65 9.26 4.38
C LEU A 77 -7.25 10.13 3.26
N PRO A 78 -6.50 11.14 2.78
CA PRO A 78 -7.03 12.07 1.78
C PRO A 78 -7.22 11.38 0.43
N ASP A 79 -8.31 11.72 -0.25
CA ASP A 79 -8.54 11.41 -1.66
C ASP A 79 -7.59 12.21 -2.58
N ILE A 80 -7.62 11.98 -3.88
CA ILE A 80 -6.76 12.68 -4.86
C ILE A 80 -6.86 14.21 -4.71
N LYS A 81 -8.08 14.74 -4.55
CA LYS A 81 -8.29 16.19 -4.40
C LYS A 81 -7.74 16.70 -3.07
N GLY A 82 -7.93 15.94 -1.99
CA GLY A 82 -7.36 16.24 -0.69
C GLY A 82 -5.84 16.22 -0.71
N ARG A 83 -5.22 15.21 -1.36
CA ARG A 83 -3.77 15.15 -1.53
C ARG A 83 -3.23 16.34 -2.33
N GLU A 84 -3.91 16.73 -3.41
CA GLU A 84 -3.56 17.91 -4.19
C GLU A 84 -3.60 19.20 -3.36
N GLN A 85 -4.63 19.37 -2.53
CA GLN A 85 -4.74 20.54 -1.64
C GLN A 85 -3.64 20.55 -0.58
N ILE A 86 -3.34 19.42 0.04
CA ILE A 86 -2.27 19.30 1.03
C ILE A 86 -0.91 19.60 0.40
N LEU A 87 -0.63 19.03 -0.78
CA LEU A 87 0.60 19.33 -1.52
C LEU A 87 0.73 20.83 -1.84
N LYS A 88 -0.36 21.49 -2.29
CA LYS A 88 -0.37 22.94 -2.55
C LYS A 88 -0.05 23.77 -1.30
N VAL A 89 -0.43 23.31 -0.12
CA VAL A 89 -0.07 24.00 1.15
C VAL A 89 1.42 23.86 1.44
N HIS A 90 1.98 22.65 1.30
CA HIS A 90 3.38 22.40 1.63
C HIS A 90 4.35 22.97 0.59
N ILE A 91 4.00 22.95 -0.68
CA ILE A 91 4.80 23.53 -1.78
C ILE A 91 5.04 25.03 -1.61
N LYS A 92 4.09 25.77 -1.00
CA LYS A 92 4.29 27.22 -0.73
C LYS A 92 5.52 27.54 0.13
N LYS A 93 6.03 26.56 0.88
CA LYS A 93 7.19 26.71 1.76
C LYS A 93 8.53 26.48 1.06
N VAL A 94 8.50 26.03 -0.20
CA VAL A 94 9.68 25.61 -0.97
C VAL A 94 9.67 26.32 -2.32
N PRO A 95 10.82 26.84 -2.79
CA PRO A 95 10.89 27.40 -4.15
C PRO A 95 10.78 26.27 -5.19
N VAL A 96 9.72 26.31 -6.02
CA VAL A 96 9.47 25.33 -7.07
C VAL A 96 9.64 25.94 -8.45
N ASP A 97 9.91 25.11 -9.44
CA ASP A 97 9.98 25.52 -10.83
C ASP A 97 8.60 25.48 -11.50
N LYS A 98 8.50 25.98 -12.74
CA LYS A 98 7.24 26.09 -13.48
C LYS A 98 6.73 24.77 -14.02
N ASP A 99 7.58 23.77 -14.15
CA ASP A 99 7.29 22.43 -14.65
C ASP A 99 6.52 21.56 -13.63
N VAL A 100 6.38 22.04 -12.38
CA VAL A 100 5.77 21.26 -11.29
C VAL A 100 4.26 21.17 -11.45
N GLU A 101 3.77 19.97 -11.74
CA GLU A 101 2.36 19.63 -11.79
C GLU A 101 1.93 18.87 -10.52
N VAL A 102 1.33 19.61 -9.58
CA VAL A 102 0.89 19.06 -8.27
C VAL A 102 -0.16 17.97 -8.42
N SER A 103 -1.04 18.09 -9.41
CA SER A 103 -2.09 17.10 -9.72
C SER A 103 -1.50 15.74 -10.10
N PHE A 104 -0.38 15.74 -10.81
CA PHE A 104 0.32 14.53 -11.21
C PHE A 104 0.91 13.80 -9.99
N ILE A 105 1.57 14.55 -9.09
CA ILE A 105 2.10 13.97 -7.84
C ILE A 105 0.96 13.46 -6.94
N ALA A 106 -0.16 14.18 -6.86
CA ALA A 106 -1.32 13.76 -6.06
C ALA A 106 -1.92 12.43 -6.56
N ARG A 107 -1.99 12.22 -7.87
CA ARG A 107 -2.40 10.93 -8.46
C ARG A 107 -1.39 9.82 -8.16
N GLY A 108 -0.10 10.15 -8.24
CA GLY A 108 1.00 9.22 -8.00
C GLY A 108 1.25 8.84 -6.53
N THR A 109 0.45 9.32 -5.57
CA THR A 109 0.63 9.09 -4.13
C THR A 109 -0.61 8.50 -3.45
N PRO A 110 -1.19 7.38 -3.98
CA PRO A 110 -2.34 6.75 -3.33
C PRO A 110 -1.97 6.27 -1.92
N GLY A 111 -2.89 6.47 -0.97
CA GLY A 111 -2.70 6.04 0.42
C GLY A 111 -1.76 6.92 1.27
N PHE A 112 -1.22 8.01 0.74
CA PHE A 112 -0.39 8.92 1.53
C PHE A 112 -1.23 9.73 2.50
N SER A 113 -0.74 9.82 3.73
CA SER A 113 -1.24 10.75 4.75
C SER A 113 -0.74 12.17 4.48
N GLY A 114 -1.29 13.14 5.22
CA GLY A 114 -0.77 14.51 5.18
C GLY A 114 0.70 14.61 5.58
N ALA A 115 1.16 13.78 6.51
CA ALA A 115 2.55 13.71 6.95
C ALA A 115 3.47 13.17 5.85
N ASP A 116 3.04 12.12 5.13
CA ASP A 116 3.80 11.55 4.02
C ASP A 116 3.97 12.56 2.89
N LEU A 117 2.89 13.30 2.56
CA LEU A 117 2.93 14.36 1.55
C LEU A 117 3.84 15.53 1.96
N ALA A 118 3.84 15.92 3.24
CA ALA A 118 4.76 16.91 3.76
C ALA A 118 6.22 16.44 3.68
N ASN A 119 6.47 15.16 4.04
CA ASN A 119 7.78 14.54 3.93
C ASN A 119 8.25 14.45 2.47
N LEU A 120 7.37 14.13 1.53
CA LEU A 120 7.68 14.10 0.10
C LEU A 120 8.23 15.46 -0.38
N ILE A 121 7.56 16.56 -0.03
CA ILE A 121 8.03 17.91 -0.40
C ILE A 121 9.38 18.22 0.24
N ASN A 122 9.60 17.83 1.51
CA ASN A 122 10.87 18.01 2.18
C ASN A 122 12.00 17.20 1.52
N GLU A 123 11.75 15.95 1.17
CA GLU A 123 12.71 15.09 0.46
C GLU A 123 13.05 15.64 -0.94
N ALA A 124 12.05 16.17 -1.67
CA ALA A 124 12.28 16.81 -2.96
C ALA A 124 13.21 18.04 -2.81
N ALA A 125 13.01 18.86 -1.78
CA ALA A 125 13.88 19.98 -1.49
C ALA A 125 15.32 19.53 -1.15
N LEU A 126 15.48 18.42 -0.42
CA LEU A 126 16.79 17.84 -0.14
C LEU A 126 17.46 17.29 -1.42
N PHE A 127 16.73 16.67 -2.33
CA PHE A 127 17.26 16.25 -3.64
C PHE A 127 17.73 17.45 -4.46
N ALA A 128 16.93 18.52 -4.55
CA ALA A 128 17.31 19.74 -5.25
C ALA A 128 18.59 20.36 -4.64
N ALA A 129 18.68 20.46 -3.32
CA ALA A 129 19.85 20.98 -2.64
C ALA A 129 21.12 20.14 -2.91
N ARG A 130 21.01 18.81 -2.89
CA ARG A 130 22.13 17.89 -3.21
C ARG A 130 22.61 18.05 -4.66
N SER A 131 21.71 18.34 -5.58
CA SER A 131 22.01 18.60 -6.99
C SER A 131 22.45 20.06 -7.25
N GLY A 132 22.61 20.88 -6.20
CA GLY A 132 22.99 22.29 -6.34
C GLY A 132 21.93 23.19 -6.96
N LYS A 133 20.69 22.70 -7.10
CA LYS A 133 19.56 23.47 -7.65
C LYS A 133 18.97 24.40 -6.60
N LYS A 134 18.51 25.58 -7.02
CA LYS A 134 17.84 26.56 -6.15
C LYS A 134 16.33 26.39 -6.07
N LYS A 135 15.77 25.53 -6.92
CA LYS A 135 14.35 25.25 -7.02
C LYS A 135 14.14 23.76 -7.18
N VAL A 136 12.99 23.30 -6.73
CA VAL A 136 12.52 21.92 -6.92
C VAL A 136 11.80 21.83 -8.27
N SER A 137 12.24 20.94 -9.14
CA SER A 137 11.58 20.61 -10.40
C SER A 137 10.73 19.33 -10.25
N MET A 138 10.01 18.96 -11.30
CA MET A 138 9.22 17.73 -11.33
C MET A 138 10.08 16.49 -11.09
N ILE A 139 11.33 16.49 -11.56
CA ILE A 139 12.28 15.38 -11.40
C ILE A 139 12.55 15.10 -9.91
N GLU A 140 12.83 16.13 -9.11
CA GLU A 140 13.10 15.94 -7.68
C GLU A 140 11.85 15.47 -6.92
N LEU A 141 10.65 15.90 -7.34
CA LEU A 141 9.40 15.41 -6.77
C LEU A 141 9.17 13.93 -7.08
N GLU A 142 9.47 13.50 -8.29
CA GLU A 142 9.40 12.08 -8.68
C GLU A 142 10.40 11.22 -7.90
N LEU A 143 11.65 11.68 -7.78
CA LEU A 143 12.67 10.99 -6.98
C LEU A 143 12.28 10.90 -5.50
N ALA A 144 11.69 11.97 -4.96
CA ALA A 144 11.20 11.99 -3.58
C ALA A 144 10.02 11.04 -3.39
N LYS A 145 9.07 11.02 -4.33
CA LYS A 145 7.95 10.08 -4.34
C LYS A 145 8.45 8.64 -4.29
N ASP A 146 9.38 8.30 -5.18
CA ASP A 146 9.98 6.96 -5.22
C ASP A 146 10.66 6.60 -3.92
N LYS A 147 11.42 7.52 -3.34
CA LYS A 147 12.10 7.31 -2.06
C LYS A 147 11.11 7.08 -0.92
N VAL A 148 10.01 7.84 -0.86
CA VAL A 148 9.01 7.68 0.21
C VAL A 148 8.21 6.39 0.03
N MET A 149 7.86 6.02 -1.21
CA MET A 149 7.08 4.81 -1.50
C MET A 149 7.89 3.52 -1.38
N MET A 150 9.12 3.51 -1.89
CA MET A 150 9.91 2.30 -2.11
C MET A 150 11.19 2.25 -1.28
N GLY A 151 11.54 3.34 -0.59
CA GLY A 151 12.80 3.48 0.13
C GLY A 151 13.94 4.06 -0.73
N ALA A 152 15.09 4.27 -0.10
CA ALA A 152 16.26 4.83 -0.77
C ALA A 152 16.87 3.86 -1.78
N GLU A 153 17.41 4.38 -2.88
CA GLU A 153 18.21 3.61 -3.83
C GLU A 153 19.45 3.02 -3.15
N ARG A 154 19.72 1.76 -3.45
CA ARG A 154 20.92 1.07 -2.96
C ARG A 154 22.07 1.21 -3.95
N LYS A 155 22.62 2.40 -4.11
CA LYS A 155 23.70 2.72 -5.06
C LYS A 155 24.99 1.91 -4.83
N SER A 156 25.18 1.35 -3.66
CA SER A 156 26.36 0.52 -3.32
C SER A 156 26.15 -0.96 -3.64
N MET A 157 24.97 -1.38 -4.05
CA MET A 157 24.70 -2.77 -4.41
C MET A 157 25.08 -2.99 -5.87
N VAL A 158 26.17 -3.71 -6.08
CA VAL A 158 26.59 -4.13 -7.42
C VAL A 158 25.91 -5.47 -7.72
N MET A 159 24.94 -5.43 -8.62
CA MET A 159 24.33 -6.65 -9.16
C MET A 159 25.23 -7.21 -10.26
N SER A 160 25.31 -8.54 -10.36
CA SER A 160 25.92 -9.17 -11.53
C SER A 160 25.05 -8.93 -12.78
N GLU A 161 25.64 -8.98 -13.97
CA GLU A 161 24.89 -8.82 -15.22
C GLU A 161 23.79 -9.89 -15.37
N ASP A 162 24.04 -11.10 -14.84
CA ASP A 162 23.04 -12.18 -14.84
C ASP A 162 21.87 -11.85 -13.92
N GLU A 163 22.12 -11.37 -12.69
CA GLU A 163 21.06 -10.94 -11.76
C GLU A 163 20.28 -9.74 -12.30
N LYS A 164 20.98 -8.79 -12.95
CA LYS A 164 20.35 -7.63 -13.59
C LYS A 164 19.41 -8.08 -14.71
N THR A 165 19.86 -9.01 -15.54
CA THR A 165 19.05 -9.56 -16.63
C THR A 165 17.86 -10.36 -16.11
N GLN A 166 18.06 -11.17 -15.07
CA GLN A 166 16.99 -11.96 -14.45
C GLN A 166 15.92 -11.06 -13.82
N THR A 167 16.35 -10.02 -13.10
CA THR A 167 15.44 -9.00 -12.56
C THR A 167 14.68 -8.28 -13.67
N ALA A 168 15.34 -7.95 -14.79
CA ALA A 168 14.69 -7.32 -15.93
C ALA A 168 13.58 -8.18 -16.54
N TYR A 169 13.79 -9.50 -16.69
CA TYR A 169 12.75 -10.42 -17.13
C TYR A 169 11.60 -10.53 -16.13
N HIS A 170 11.91 -10.57 -14.84
CA HIS A 170 10.91 -10.59 -13.77
C HIS A 170 9.97 -9.38 -13.84
N GLU A 171 10.53 -8.18 -13.84
CA GLU A 171 9.76 -6.94 -13.89
C GLU A 171 9.02 -6.74 -15.23
N ALA A 172 9.66 -7.15 -16.35
CA ALA A 172 9.00 -7.16 -17.66
C ALA A 172 7.79 -8.10 -17.67
N GLY A 173 7.86 -9.23 -16.97
CA GLY A 173 6.74 -10.16 -16.81
C GLY A 173 5.54 -9.52 -16.14
N HIS A 174 5.74 -8.86 -15.01
CA HIS A 174 4.69 -8.08 -14.32
C HIS A 174 4.08 -7.01 -15.23
N THR A 175 4.94 -6.27 -15.91
CA THR A 175 4.54 -5.16 -16.79
C THR A 175 3.65 -5.65 -17.94
N ILE A 176 4.05 -6.70 -18.65
CA ILE A 176 3.31 -7.21 -19.82
C ILE A 176 1.97 -7.82 -19.39
N VAL A 177 1.96 -8.62 -18.32
CA VAL A 177 0.72 -9.22 -17.83
C VAL A 177 -0.25 -8.12 -17.39
N GLY A 178 0.21 -7.16 -16.58
CA GLY A 178 -0.62 -6.03 -16.14
C GLY A 178 -1.16 -5.20 -17.30
N LYS A 179 -0.35 -4.96 -18.34
CA LYS A 179 -0.75 -4.18 -19.52
C LYS A 179 -1.75 -4.87 -20.43
N CYS A 180 -1.75 -6.21 -20.47
CA CYS A 180 -2.69 -7.00 -21.28
C CYS A 180 -4.04 -7.21 -20.60
N LEU A 181 -4.17 -6.95 -19.30
CA LEU A 181 -5.38 -7.18 -18.52
C LEU A 181 -6.20 -5.88 -18.38
N LYS A 182 -7.50 -5.96 -18.67
CA LYS A 182 -8.38 -4.78 -18.80
C LYS A 182 -8.73 -4.11 -17.48
N GLU A 183 -8.90 -4.90 -16.41
CA GLU A 183 -9.30 -4.41 -15.10
C GLU A 183 -8.09 -4.19 -14.18
N HIS A 184 -6.86 -4.44 -14.68
CA HIS A 184 -5.63 -4.14 -13.96
C HIS A 184 -5.38 -2.64 -13.92
N ASP A 185 -4.74 -2.15 -12.84
CA ASP A 185 -4.33 -0.75 -12.78
C ASP A 185 -3.25 -0.49 -13.85
N PRO A 186 -3.23 0.70 -14.48
CA PRO A 186 -2.24 1.05 -15.49
C PRO A 186 -0.81 0.97 -14.97
N VAL A 187 0.10 0.51 -15.81
CA VAL A 187 1.54 0.54 -15.52
C VAL A 187 2.02 1.99 -15.62
N TYR A 188 2.59 2.48 -14.53
CA TYR A 188 3.16 3.82 -14.47
C TYR A 188 4.62 3.84 -14.88
N LYS A 189 5.43 2.96 -14.28
CA LYS A 189 6.83 2.76 -14.61
C LYS A 189 7.32 1.39 -14.13
N VAL A 190 8.41 0.95 -14.69
CA VAL A 190 9.14 -0.25 -14.28
C VAL A 190 10.62 0.06 -14.12
N SER A 191 11.26 -0.45 -13.08
CA SER A 191 12.67 -0.19 -12.79
C SER A 191 13.36 -1.43 -12.22
N ILE A 192 14.61 -1.60 -12.58
CA ILE A 192 15.49 -2.63 -12.02
C ILE A 192 16.57 -2.03 -11.11
N ILE A 193 16.40 -0.78 -10.70
CA ILE A 193 17.26 -0.14 -9.69
C ILE A 193 16.86 -0.67 -8.30
N PRO A 194 17.80 -1.30 -7.56
CA PRO A 194 17.49 -1.84 -6.24
C PRO A 194 17.06 -0.76 -5.23
N ARG A 195 15.92 -0.97 -4.57
CA ARG A 195 15.39 -0.08 -3.52
C ARG A 195 14.92 -0.88 -2.31
N GLY A 196 15.30 -0.45 -1.13
CA GLY A 196 14.91 -1.15 0.09
C GLY A 196 15.32 -2.65 0.06
N ARG A 197 14.34 -3.56 0.01
CA ARG A 197 14.54 -5.01 -0.12
C ARG A 197 14.31 -5.54 -1.53
N ALA A 198 13.75 -4.74 -2.41
CA ALA A 198 13.43 -5.13 -3.78
C ALA A 198 14.64 -4.89 -4.71
N LEU A 199 14.86 -5.82 -5.64
CA LEU A 199 15.88 -5.70 -6.69
C LEU A 199 15.34 -4.92 -7.89
N GLY A 200 14.04 -4.99 -8.14
CA GLY A 200 13.30 -4.23 -9.12
C GLY A 200 11.91 -3.87 -8.61
N VAL A 201 11.16 -3.13 -9.38
CA VAL A 201 9.79 -2.74 -9.07
C VAL A 201 9.01 -2.38 -10.31
N THR A 202 7.80 -2.91 -10.43
CA THR A 202 6.79 -2.47 -11.39
C THR A 202 5.71 -1.70 -10.65
N VAL A 203 5.57 -0.41 -10.97
CA VAL A 203 4.62 0.48 -10.30
C VAL A 203 3.35 0.59 -11.13
N PHE A 204 2.25 0.19 -10.53
CA PHE A 204 0.90 0.37 -11.07
C PHE A 204 0.21 1.51 -10.34
N LEU A 205 -0.38 2.44 -11.07
CA LEU A 205 -1.09 3.57 -10.48
C LEU A 205 -2.54 3.60 -10.97
N PRO A 206 -3.51 3.56 -10.06
CA PRO A 206 -4.90 3.73 -10.44
C PRO A 206 -5.14 5.16 -10.98
N GLU A 207 -5.96 5.30 -12.01
CA GLU A 207 -6.35 6.61 -12.57
C GLU A 207 -7.23 7.38 -11.60
N GLU A 208 -8.02 6.67 -10.78
CA GLU A 208 -8.94 7.23 -9.80
C GLU A 208 -8.84 6.46 -8.47
N ASP A 209 -9.23 7.10 -7.36
CA ASP A 209 -9.34 6.42 -6.07
C ASP A 209 -10.49 5.41 -6.12
N LYS A 210 -10.17 4.11 -6.09
CA LYS A 210 -11.15 3.02 -6.13
C LYS A 210 -11.50 2.59 -4.69
N TYR A 211 -12.77 2.76 -4.31
CA TYR A 211 -13.27 2.33 -3.00
C TYR A 211 -13.72 0.85 -2.99
N SER A 212 -13.94 0.26 -4.14
CA SER A 212 -14.30 -1.15 -4.31
C SER A 212 -13.63 -1.73 -5.55
N LEU A 213 -13.33 -3.02 -5.51
CA LEU A 213 -12.77 -3.75 -6.63
C LEU A 213 -13.78 -4.78 -7.14
N SER A 214 -13.92 -4.89 -8.44
CA SER A 214 -14.69 -5.97 -9.06
C SER A 214 -13.98 -7.31 -8.83
N LYS A 215 -14.73 -8.42 -8.93
CA LYS A 215 -14.14 -9.76 -8.92
C LYS A 215 -13.06 -9.90 -10.00
N GLN A 216 -13.30 -9.34 -11.20
CA GLN A 216 -12.37 -9.42 -12.31
C GLN A 216 -11.10 -8.62 -12.03
N ALA A 217 -11.21 -7.41 -11.45
CA ALA A 217 -10.04 -6.61 -11.07
C ALA A 217 -9.14 -7.32 -10.06
N ILE A 218 -9.72 -8.10 -9.14
CA ILE A 218 -8.95 -8.89 -8.19
C ILE A 218 -8.25 -10.05 -8.89
N LEU A 219 -8.95 -10.77 -9.80
CA LEU A 219 -8.34 -11.84 -10.60
C LEU A 219 -7.21 -11.31 -11.49
N ASP A 220 -7.42 -10.17 -12.15
CA ASP A 220 -6.41 -9.53 -12.98
C ASP A 220 -5.18 -9.14 -12.14
N ARG A 221 -5.40 -8.65 -10.91
CA ARG A 221 -4.31 -8.35 -9.97
C ARG A 221 -3.53 -9.60 -9.55
N ILE A 222 -4.21 -10.72 -9.29
CA ILE A 222 -3.56 -12.02 -9.01
C ILE A 222 -2.75 -12.49 -10.22
N CYS A 223 -3.29 -12.39 -11.44
CA CYS A 223 -2.55 -12.71 -12.67
C CYS A 223 -1.28 -11.86 -12.80
N GLY A 224 -1.39 -10.54 -12.54
CA GLY A 224 -0.26 -9.61 -12.57
C GLY A 224 0.87 -10.00 -11.62
N LEU A 225 0.52 -10.44 -10.39
CA LEU A 225 1.49 -10.89 -9.39
C LEU A 225 2.29 -12.13 -9.84
N PHE A 226 1.74 -12.99 -10.68
CA PHE A 226 2.48 -14.15 -11.21
C PHE A 226 3.37 -13.82 -12.41
N GLY A 227 3.26 -12.62 -12.99
CA GLY A 227 4.00 -12.22 -14.19
C GLY A 227 5.51 -12.43 -14.09
N GLY A 228 6.11 -11.99 -12.97
CA GLY A 228 7.56 -12.12 -12.75
C GLY A 228 8.02 -13.57 -12.67
N ARG A 229 7.35 -14.39 -11.85
CA ARG A 229 7.66 -15.82 -11.71
C ARG A 229 7.56 -16.58 -13.00
N ILE A 230 6.49 -16.32 -13.78
CA ILE A 230 6.26 -17.01 -15.06
C ILE A 230 7.29 -16.57 -16.10
N ALA A 231 7.69 -15.30 -16.11
CA ALA A 231 8.75 -14.82 -17.00
C ALA A 231 10.07 -15.54 -16.72
N GLU A 232 10.48 -15.66 -15.45
CA GLU A 232 11.67 -16.44 -15.08
C GLU A 232 11.56 -17.89 -15.54
N GLU A 233 10.43 -18.55 -15.32
CA GLU A 233 10.22 -19.95 -15.71
C GLU A 233 10.29 -20.16 -17.24
N LEU A 234 9.72 -19.24 -18.02
CA LEU A 234 9.75 -19.30 -19.49
C LEU A 234 11.15 -19.12 -20.07
N ILE A 235 12.00 -18.30 -19.45
CA ILE A 235 13.33 -17.96 -19.96
C ILE A 235 14.40 -18.90 -19.42
N TYR A 236 14.35 -19.22 -18.12
CA TYR A 236 15.42 -19.99 -17.44
C TYR A 236 15.02 -21.44 -17.12
N GLY A 237 13.74 -21.80 -17.39
CA GLY A 237 13.18 -23.11 -17.03
C GLY A 237 12.81 -23.21 -15.55
N ALA A 238 12.18 -24.32 -15.17
CA ALA A 238 11.67 -24.52 -13.81
C ALA A 238 12.78 -24.52 -12.73
N ASP A 239 13.98 -24.95 -13.07
CA ASP A 239 15.12 -25.01 -12.14
C ASP A 239 15.86 -23.66 -12.01
N GLY A 240 15.63 -22.74 -12.96
CA GLY A 240 16.28 -21.43 -12.99
C GLY A 240 15.50 -20.29 -12.32
N VAL A 241 14.36 -20.59 -11.70
CA VAL A 241 13.54 -19.60 -11.01
C VAL A 241 14.12 -19.21 -9.66
N THR A 242 13.91 -17.95 -9.26
CA THR A 242 14.44 -17.40 -8.01
C THR A 242 13.41 -17.31 -6.90
N THR A 243 13.89 -16.94 -5.71
CA THR A 243 13.05 -16.59 -4.57
C THR A 243 12.46 -15.17 -4.67
N GLY A 244 12.76 -14.42 -5.72
CA GLY A 244 12.30 -13.05 -5.94
C GLY A 244 10.78 -12.89 -5.88
N ALA A 245 10.06 -13.88 -6.43
CA ALA A 245 8.59 -13.90 -6.44
C ALA A 245 7.93 -14.24 -5.08
N SER A 246 8.68 -14.38 -3.97
CA SER A 246 8.09 -14.83 -2.68
C SER A 246 6.98 -13.91 -2.20
N ASN A 247 7.16 -12.60 -2.28
CA ASN A 247 6.15 -11.62 -1.88
C ASN A 247 4.92 -11.64 -2.80
N ASP A 248 5.12 -11.84 -4.10
CA ASP A 248 4.04 -11.90 -5.08
C ASP A 248 3.17 -13.12 -4.87
N ILE A 249 3.79 -14.27 -4.58
CA ILE A 249 3.10 -15.53 -4.26
C ILE A 249 2.31 -15.39 -2.95
N GLU A 250 2.89 -14.75 -1.93
CA GLU A 250 2.23 -14.50 -0.65
C GLU A 250 0.97 -13.63 -0.87
N ARG A 251 1.11 -12.51 -1.56
CA ARG A 251 0.00 -11.59 -1.86
C ARG A 251 -1.07 -12.23 -2.75
N ALA A 252 -0.68 -12.98 -3.77
CA ALA A 252 -1.61 -13.72 -4.64
C ALA A 252 -2.42 -14.73 -3.83
N SER A 253 -1.76 -15.48 -2.93
CA SER A 253 -2.39 -16.47 -2.06
C SER A 253 -3.36 -15.81 -1.07
N GLU A 254 -2.97 -14.68 -0.49
CA GLU A 254 -3.84 -13.91 0.41
C GLU A 254 -5.08 -13.38 -0.32
N LEU A 255 -4.92 -12.79 -1.51
CA LEU A 255 -6.04 -12.30 -2.32
C LEU A 255 -7.00 -13.44 -2.70
N ALA A 256 -6.49 -14.58 -3.17
CA ALA A 256 -7.29 -15.74 -3.52
C ALA A 256 -8.07 -16.27 -2.30
N ARG A 257 -7.44 -16.36 -1.15
CA ARG A 257 -8.09 -16.76 0.11
C ARG A 257 -9.14 -15.75 0.56
N ASN A 258 -8.86 -14.45 0.48
CA ASN A 258 -9.82 -13.39 0.80
C ASN A 258 -11.04 -13.40 -0.14
N MET A 259 -10.86 -13.73 -1.42
CA MET A 259 -11.98 -13.90 -2.37
C MET A 259 -12.98 -14.97 -1.89
N ILE A 260 -12.49 -16.03 -1.28
CA ILE A 260 -13.31 -17.15 -0.80
C ILE A 260 -13.88 -16.82 0.59
N THR A 261 -13.01 -16.42 1.54
CA THR A 261 -13.36 -16.36 2.96
C THR A 261 -14.00 -15.06 3.40
N LYS A 262 -13.68 -13.94 2.72
CA LYS A 262 -14.19 -12.61 3.10
C LYS A 262 -15.23 -12.05 2.15
N TRP A 263 -15.07 -12.29 0.84
CA TRP A 263 -15.91 -11.65 -0.19
C TRP A 263 -16.94 -12.58 -0.84
N GLY A 264 -16.95 -13.88 -0.47
CA GLY A 264 -17.97 -14.83 -0.89
C GLY A 264 -18.01 -15.10 -2.40
N TYR A 265 -16.86 -15.09 -3.08
CA TYR A 265 -16.78 -15.27 -4.53
C TYR A 265 -16.71 -16.74 -4.99
N SER A 266 -16.79 -17.70 -4.06
CA SER A 266 -16.93 -19.12 -4.41
C SER A 266 -18.39 -19.51 -4.63
N SER A 267 -18.69 -20.18 -5.74
CA SER A 267 -20.02 -20.73 -6.00
C SER A 267 -20.34 -21.93 -5.09
N LYS A 268 -19.34 -22.65 -4.60
CA LYS A 268 -19.52 -23.81 -3.72
C LYS A 268 -19.74 -23.43 -2.27
N LEU A 269 -19.05 -22.38 -1.80
CA LEU A 269 -19.14 -21.91 -0.42
C LEU A 269 -20.21 -20.83 -0.24
N GLY A 270 -20.67 -20.21 -1.33
CA GLY A 270 -21.66 -19.14 -1.31
C GLY A 270 -21.17 -17.82 -0.72
N PRO A 271 -22.03 -16.80 -0.63
CA PRO A 271 -21.72 -15.48 -0.10
C PRO A 271 -21.75 -15.47 1.43
N MET A 272 -20.82 -16.19 2.05
CA MET A 272 -20.69 -16.32 3.50
C MET A 272 -19.26 -15.97 3.93
N LYS A 273 -19.11 -15.36 5.09
CA LYS A 273 -17.80 -14.99 5.67
C LYS A 273 -17.27 -16.17 6.47
N TYR A 274 -16.09 -16.64 6.12
CA TYR A 274 -15.35 -17.74 6.77
C TYR A 274 -14.05 -17.25 7.43
N SER A 275 -13.81 -15.94 7.54
CA SER A 275 -12.63 -15.43 8.22
C SER A 275 -12.80 -15.60 9.72
N GLU A 276 -11.77 -16.10 10.38
CA GLU A 276 -11.64 -15.92 11.82
C GLU A 276 -11.65 -14.41 12.10
N GLU A 277 -12.57 -13.95 12.92
CA GLU A 277 -12.38 -12.69 13.59
C GLU A 277 -11.20 -12.93 14.51
N SER A 278 -10.03 -12.35 14.21
CA SER A 278 -9.08 -12.01 15.25
C SER A 278 -9.88 -11.12 16.18
N GLY A 279 -10.46 -11.73 17.21
CA GLY A 279 -11.35 -11.05 18.12
C GLY A 279 -10.60 -9.90 18.76
N ASP A 280 -10.82 -8.70 18.27
CA ASP A 280 -10.76 -7.47 19.06
C ASP A 280 -11.96 -7.45 20.03
N GLU A 281 -12.27 -8.60 20.64
CA GLU A 281 -13.07 -8.61 21.87
C GLU A 281 -12.12 -8.53 23.07
N PRO A 282 -11.99 -7.37 23.70
CA PRO A 282 -11.06 -7.17 24.82
C PRO A 282 -11.53 -7.84 26.12
N PHE A 283 -12.54 -8.72 26.10
CA PHE A 283 -13.24 -9.16 27.31
C PHE A 283 -12.94 -10.58 27.78
N LEU A 284 -12.17 -11.40 27.08
CA LEU A 284 -11.77 -12.72 27.59
C LEU A 284 -10.25 -12.84 27.57
N GLY A 285 -9.69 -12.99 28.76
CA GLY A 285 -8.26 -13.11 29.01
C GLY A 285 -7.59 -14.03 28.01
N ARG A 286 -6.40 -13.63 27.53
CA ARG A 286 -5.49 -14.44 26.73
C ARG A 286 -5.29 -15.82 27.39
N SER A 287 -6.15 -16.77 27.11
CA SER A 287 -5.75 -18.14 27.08
C SER A 287 -5.06 -18.36 25.75
N ALA A 288 -3.79 -18.71 25.76
CA ALA A 288 -3.07 -19.33 24.68
C ALA A 288 -3.78 -20.69 24.40
N ALA A 289 -4.92 -20.60 23.73
CA ALA A 289 -5.70 -21.72 23.27
C ALA A 289 -5.77 -21.62 21.77
N SER A 290 -5.08 -22.56 21.14
CA SER A 290 -5.40 -23.14 19.83
C SER A 290 -6.29 -22.26 18.96
N SER A 291 -5.77 -21.79 17.84
CA SER A 291 -6.56 -21.37 16.68
C SER A 291 -7.55 -22.49 16.32
N SER A 292 -8.69 -22.56 17.02
CA SER A 292 -9.79 -23.40 16.57
C SER A 292 -10.38 -22.67 15.38
N THR A 293 -10.15 -23.22 14.18
CA THR A 293 -10.85 -22.82 12.97
C THR A 293 -12.35 -22.82 13.28
N ALA A 294 -13.00 -21.70 13.04
CA ALA A 294 -14.44 -21.51 13.30
C ALA A 294 -15.33 -22.36 12.39
N TYR A 295 -14.76 -23.27 11.56
CA TYR A 295 -15.45 -24.10 10.58
C TYR A 295 -14.83 -25.51 10.52
N SER A 296 -15.59 -26.47 9.99
CA SER A 296 -15.20 -27.88 9.92
C SER A 296 -14.00 -28.13 9.00
N ASP A 297 -13.29 -29.26 9.19
CA ASP A 297 -12.19 -29.68 8.34
C ASP A 297 -12.61 -29.79 6.86
N GLN A 298 -13.82 -30.25 6.58
CA GLN A 298 -14.37 -30.31 5.22
C GLN A 298 -14.51 -28.92 4.60
N THR A 299 -14.90 -27.92 5.39
CA THR A 299 -14.96 -26.53 4.91
C THR A 299 -13.56 -25.97 4.67
N SER A 300 -12.58 -26.31 5.51
CA SER A 300 -11.18 -25.93 5.30
C SER A 300 -10.63 -26.50 3.99
N GLU A 301 -10.83 -27.78 3.74
CA GLU A 301 -10.42 -28.46 2.50
C GLU A 301 -11.07 -27.81 1.27
N LEU A 302 -12.34 -27.43 1.37
CA LEU A 302 -13.06 -26.78 0.28
C LEU A 302 -12.53 -25.36 0.03
N ILE A 303 -12.24 -24.59 1.08
CA ILE A 303 -11.59 -23.27 0.98
C ILE A 303 -10.24 -23.40 0.26
N ASP A 304 -9.40 -24.34 0.68
CA ASP A 304 -8.07 -24.54 0.10
C ASP A 304 -8.17 -24.99 -1.37
N SER A 305 -9.10 -25.88 -1.71
CA SER A 305 -9.31 -26.33 -3.08
C SER A 305 -9.80 -25.21 -4.01
N GLU A 306 -10.73 -24.37 -3.55
CA GLU A 306 -11.25 -23.24 -4.31
C GLU A 306 -10.19 -22.12 -4.48
N ALA A 307 -9.43 -21.82 -3.42
CA ALA A 307 -8.34 -20.86 -3.49
C ALA A 307 -7.24 -21.34 -4.47
N ARG A 308 -6.86 -22.61 -4.40
CA ARG A 308 -5.90 -23.21 -5.33
C ARG A 308 -6.39 -23.14 -6.77
N LYS A 309 -7.66 -23.41 -7.01
CA LYS A 309 -8.23 -23.29 -8.35
C LYS A 309 -8.11 -21.87 -8.91
N ILE A 310 -8.40 -20.83 -8.10
CA ILE A 310 -8.21 -19.43 -8.51
C ILE A 310 -6.75 -19.16 -8.90
N ILE A 311 -5.81 -19.64 -8.10
CA ILE A 311 -4.36 -19.46 -8.36
C ILE A 311 -3.98 -20.16 -9.67
N ASP A 312 -4.37 -21.43 -9.86
CA ASP A 312 -4.04 -22.21 -11.05
C ASP A 312 -4.64 -21.60 -12.33
N ASP A 313 -5.88 -21.12 -12.26
CA ASP A 313 -6.56 -20.45 -13.36
C ASP A 313 -5.84 -19.12 -13.72
N CYS A 314 -5.49 -18.31 -12.72
CA CYS A 314 -4.75 -17.05 -12.92
C CYS A 314 -3.32 -17.30 -13.44
N TYR A 315 -2.62 -18.30 -12.90
CA TYR A 315 -1.29 -18.68 -13.37
C TYR A 315 -1.28 -19.11 -14.83
N SER A 316 -2.27 -19.94 -15.21
CA SER A 316 -2.46 -20.40 -16.58
C SER A 316 -2.77 -19.25 -17.54
N ALA A 317 -3.64 -18.32 -17.13
CA ALA A 317 -3.99 -17.14 -17.91
C ALA A 317 -2.77 -16.22 -18.13
N ALA A 318 -2.01 -15.93 -17.07
CA ALA A 318 -0.78 -15.12 -17.15
C ALA A 318 0.30 -15.80 -18.01
N THR A 319 0.44 -17.12 -17.90
CA THR A 319 1.36 -17.93 -18.74
C THR A 319 1.00 -17.79 -20.22
N LYS A 320 -0.29 -17.85 -20.56
CA LYS A 320 -0.73 -17.67 -21.94
C LYS A 320 -0.40 -16.27 -22.45
N ILE A 321 -0.69 -15.22 -21.65
CA ILE A 321 -0.39 -13.83 -22.01
C ILE A 321 1.09 -13.67 -22.32
N LEU A 322 2.01 -14.20 -21.49
CA LEU A 322 3.44 -14.06 -21.70
C LEU A 322 3.93 -14.87 -22.89
N LYS A 323 3.43 -16.08 -23.13
CA LYS A 323 3.74 -16.86 -24.33
C LYS A 323 3.32 -16.16 -25.61
N ASP A 324 2.13 -15.55 -25.61
CA ASP A 324 1.61 -14.82 -26.77
C ASP A 324 2.36 -13.50 -27.03
N ASN A 325 3.13 -12.99 -26.03
CA ASN A 325 3.92 -11.75 -26.11
C ASN A 325 5.42 -11.97 -25.82
N ILE A 326 5.96 -13.14 -26.14
CA ILE A 326 7.35 -13.50 -25.79
C ILE A 326 8.39 -12.54 -26.40
N ASP A 327 8.15 -12.07 -27.64
CA ASP A 327 9.04 -11.12 -28.30
C ASP A 327 9.07 -9.76 -27.56
N LYS A 328 7.93 -9.32 -27.06
CA LYS A 328 7.83 -8.10 -26.25
C LYS A 328 8.53 -8.27 -24.91
N LEU A 329 8.46 -9.48 -24.32
CA LEU A 329 9.16 -9.79 -23.08
C LEU A 329 10.67 -9.64 -23.26
N HIS A 330 11.23 -10.16 -24.35
CA HIS A 330 12.64 -9.99 -24.66
C HIS A 330 13.01 -8.52 -24.93
N SER A 331 12.17 -7.80 -25.67
CA SER A 331 12.42 -6.39 -25.98
C SER A 331 12.39 -5.52 -24.71
N MET A 332 11.43 -5.76 -23.82
CA MET A 332 11.28 -5.01 -22.57
C MET A 332 12.41 -5.31 -21.60
N ALA A 333 12.79 -6.59 -21.43
CA ALA A 333 13.92 -6.96 -20.59
C ALA A 333 15.23 -6.35 -21.08
N LYS A 334 15.47 -6.34 -22.41
CA LYS A 334 16.65 -5.69 -22.99
C LYS A 334 16.64 -4.18 -22.73
N ALA A 335 15.50 -3.50 -22.93
CA ALA A 335 15.37 -2.08 -22.66
C ALA A 335 15.59 -1.76 -21.16
N LEU A 336 15.10 -2.61 -20.25
CA LEU A 336 15.35 -2.47 -18.82
C LEU A 336 16.83 -2.62 -18.44
N VAL A 337 17.55 -3.53 -19.06
CA VAL A 337 19.00 -3.67 -18.83
C VAL A 337 19.75 -2.42 -19.32
N GLU A 338 19.30 -1.80 -20.42
CA GLU A 338 19.93 -0.62 -21.02
C GLU A 338 19.59 0.68 -20.28
N PHE A 339 18.29 0.93 -20.02
CA PHE A 339 17.79 2.19 -19.44
C PHE A 339 17.58 2.15 -17.92
N GLU A 340 17.64 0.96 -17.31
CA GLU A 340 17.38 0.69 -15.87
C GLU A 340 15.99 1.06 -15.39
N THR A 341 15.31 2.00 -16.02
CA THR A 341 13.93 2.42 -15.73
C THR A 341 13.23 2.78 -17.03
N LEU A 342 12.00 2.29 -17.20
CA LEU A 342 11.12 2.64 -18.32
C LEU A 342 9.87 3.31 -17.78
N ASP A 343 9.47 4.41 -18.42
CA ASP A 343 8.21 5.10 -18.14
C ASP A 343 7.04 4.51 -18.96
N SER A 344 5.84 5.04 -18.74
CA SER A 344 4.63 4.58 -19.41
C SER A 344 4.71 4.68 -20.93
N ASP A 345 5.36 5.72 -21.47
CA ASP A 345 5.44 5.99 -22.90
C ASP A 345 6.40 5.03 -23.60
N GLN A 346 7.55 4.77 -22.97
CA GLN A 346 8.52 3.77 -23.45
C GLN A 346 7.93 2.36 -23.41
N ILE A 347 7.14 2.05 -22.37
CA ILE A 347 6.41 0.78 -22.26
C ILE A 347 5.39 0.65 -23.40
N GLU A 348 4.65 1.71 -23.72
CA GLU A 348 3.71 1.72 -24.85
C GLU A 348 4.41 1.46 -26.19
N ASP A 349 5.54 2.13 -26.44
CA ASP A 349 6.33 1.92 -27.66
C ASP A 349 6.70 0.43 -27.81
N ILE A 350 7.23 -0.19 -26.75
CA ILE A 350 7.59 -1.63 -26.76
C ILE A 350 6.36 -2.51 -26.98
N MET A 351 5.24 -2.21 -26.31
CA MET A 351 4.00 -2.97 -26.47
C MET A 351 3.41 -2.84 -27.87
N ALA A 352 3.67 -1.72 -28.58
CA ALA A 352 3.33 -1.53 -30.00
C ALA A 352 4.33 -2.19 -30.96
N GLY A 353 5.43 -2.77 -30.46
CA GLY A 353 6.50 -3.37 -31.28
C GLY A 353 7.52 -2.37 -31.83
N ALA A 354 7.56 -1.15 -31.30
CA ALA A 354 8.54 -0.13 -31.63
C ALA A 354 9.74 -0.14 -30.65
N SER A 355 10.83 0.50 -31.03
CA SER A 355 11.92 0.79 -30.10
C SER A 355 11.49 1.87 -29.12
N PRO A 356 11.86 1.74 -27.82
CA PRO A 356 11.53 2.77 -26.85
C PRO A 356 12.19 4.10 -27.22
N ARG A 357 11.45 5.21 -27.04
CA ARG A 357 12.00 6.55 -27.26
C ARG A 357 13.12 6.85 -26.26
N SER A 358 14.06 7.73 -26.63
CA SER A 358 15.15 8.17 -25.75
C SER A 358 14.60 9.08 -24.63
N ASN A 359 15.22 9.04 -23.45
CA ASN A 359 14.89 9.96 -22.34
C ASN A 359 15.25 11.44 -22.63
N ASP A 360 15.89 11.72 -23.77
CA ASP A 360 16.33 13.07 -24.19
C ASP A 360 15.40 13.70 -25.24
N ASP A 361 14.35 13.01 -25.64
CA ASP A 361 13.27 13.50 -26.52
C ASP A 361 12.01 13.85 -25.67
#